data_19826fb64b9825a1d6882115dc51ac0b
#
_entry.id   19826fb64b9825a1d6882115dc51ac0b
#
_cell.length_a   1.000
_cell.length_b   1.000
_cell.length_c   1.000
_cell.angle_alpha   90.00
_cell.angle_beta   90.00
_cell.angle_gamma   90.00
#
_symmetry.space_group_name_H-M   'P 1'
#
loop_
_entity.id
_entity.type
_entity.pdbx_description
1 polymer ?
#
loop_
_entity_poly.entity_id
_entity_poly.type
_entity_poly.pdbx_seq_one_letter_code
_entity_poly.pdbx_strand_id
1 'polypeptide(L)'
;ICLRKFIMNFRLQEYKALFYRIFLIYLCYFFCRVLFVYFNNDLVQVKSFYQLAELCYYGLRFDNVAIVYSNMIFILMSIIPWKKTTYPLYQKVVFWVYWLCNAFFLSLNFIDFAYYRFNQNRLMNNFLEVIEFETNKTGLLLHFAWVYLHLIIIFIVLLSLLALAYKKVKINPVVLIDNYWNYGFSSIVLFFGSIALFVLGARGGDFKKSTRPITLIDAMDNVKTPQQADVVLSSTFTLLKTLGQDNF
;
A
#
# COMPACT_ATOMS: atom_id res chain seq x y z
N ILE A 1 26.06 7.37 -27.25
CA ILE A 1 26.54 8.34 -26.21
C ILE A 1 25.53 9.46 -26.00
N CYS A 2 24.96 10.04 -27.07
CA CYS A 2 23.95 11.13 -26.98
C CYS A 2 22.65 10.70 -26.31
N LEU A 3 22.12 9.52 -26.63
CA LEU A 3 20.91 8.96 -26.00
C LEU A 3 21.09 8.70 -24.49
N ARG A 4 22.28 8.29 -24.06
CA ARG A 4 22.57 8.04 -22.63
C ARG A 4 22.63 9.33 -21.83
N LYS A 5 23.12 10.43 -22.42
CA LYS A 5 23.12 11.78 -21.82
C LYS A 5 21.69 12.34 -21.73
N PHE A 6 20.88 12.16 -22.78
CA PHE A 6 19.49 12.61 -22.81
C PHE A 6 18.64 11.92 -21.74
N ILE A 7 18.82 10.61 -21.53
CA ILE A 7 18.12 9.82 -20.52
C ILE A 7 18.49 10.25 -19.08
N MET A 8 19.74 10.67 -18.83
CA MET A 8 20.16 11.16 -17.50
C MET A 8 19.52 12.50 -17.12
N ASN A 9 19.14 13.34 -18.08
CA ASN A 9 18.51 14.63 -17.84
C ASN A 9 17.02 14.54 -17.48
N PHE A 10 16.35 13.41 -17.72
CA PHE A 10 14.90 13.22 -17.51
C PHE A 10 14.50 12.57 -16.19
N ARG A 11 15.38 12.50 -15.19
CA ARG A 11 15.07 11.85 -13.89
C ARG A 11 14.51 10.42 -14.01
N LEU A 12 14.77 9.75 -15.12
CA LEU A 12 14.20 8.45 -15.45
C LEU A 12 14.53 7.37 -14.41
N GLN A 13 15.74 7.44 -13.81
CA GLN A 13 16.16 6.49 -12.77
C GLN A 13 15.33 6.62 -11.49
N GLU A 14 14.93 7.84 -11.10
CA GLU A 14 14.12 8.11 -9.90
C GLU A 14 12.71 7.58 -10.10
N TYR A 15 12.10 7.85 -11.26
CA TYR A 15 10.76 7.34 -11.60
C TYR A 15 10.73 5.82 -11.77
N LYS A 16 11.73 5.23 -12.42
CA LYS A 16 11.85 3.76 -12.49
C LYS A 16 11.92 3.13 -11.10
N ALA A 17 12.71 3.73 -10.21
CA ALA A 17 12.82 3.25 -8.83
C ALA A 17 11.49 3.42 -8.09
N LEU A 18 10.79 4.55 -8.26
CA LEU A 18 9.48 4.80 -7.65
C LEU A 18 8.45 3.76 -8.10
N PHE A 19 8.28 3.56 -9.42
CA PHE A 19 7.34 2.57 -9.95
C PHE A 19 7.67 1.14 -9.49
N TYR A 20 8.95 0.75 -9.50
CA TYR A 20 9.37 -0.54 -8.99
C TYR A 20 9.02 -0.72 -7.51
N ARG A 21 9.28 0.28 -6.67
CA ARG A 21 9.00 0.24 -5.23
C ARG A 21 7.49 0.20 -4.94
N ILE A 22 6.69 0.95 -5.69
CA ILE A 22 5.22 0.88 -5.60
C ILE A 22 4.73 -0.50 -6.05
N PHE A 23 5.26 -1.05 -7.14
CA PHE A 23 4.92 -2.40 -7.59
C PHE A 23 5.18 -3.47 -6.53
N LEU A 24 6.30 -3.36 -5.78
CA LEU A 24 6.57 -4.27 -4.66
C LEU A 24 5.46 -4.22 -3.58
N ILE A 25 4.92 -3.03 -3.31
CA ILE A 25 3.83 -2.88 -2.34
C ILE A 25 2.55 -3.56 -2.85
N TYR A 26 2.22 -3.41 -4.15
CA TYR A 26 1.10 -4.14 -4.74
C TYR A 26 1.25 -5.65 -4.60
N LEU A 27 2.47 -6.18 -4.79
CA LEU A 27 2.74 -7.61 -4.55
C LEU A 27 2.52 -8.00 -3.08
N CYS A 28 2.91 -7.15 -2.13
CA CYS A 28 2.66 -7.41 -0.70
C CYS A 28 1.16 -7.42 -0.39
N TYR A 29 0.38 -6.47 -0.91
CA TYR A 29 -1.07 -6.43 -0.71
C TYR A 29 -1.77 -7.63 -1.36
N PHE A 30 -1.37 -8.00 -2.57
CA PHE A 30 -1.85 -9.23 -3.24
C PHE A 30 -1.56 -10.47 -2.37
N PHE A 31 -0.35 -10.59 -1.86
CA PHE A 31 0.04 -11.68 -0.98
C PHE A 31 -0.78 -11.69 0.32
N CYS A 32 -0.98 -10.55 0.96
CA CYS A 32 -1.84 -10.42 2.13
C CYS A 32 -3.27 -10.88 1.84
N ARG A 33 -3.83 -10.56 0.67
CA ARG A 33 -5.18 -10.98 0.27
C ARG A 33 -5.27 -12.50 0.10
N VAL A 34 -4.28 -13.11 -0.53
CA VAL A 34 -4.21 -14.57 -0.67
C VAL A 34 -4.11 -15.23 0.70
N LEU A 35 -3.26 -14.72 1.59
CA LEU A 35 -3.16 -15.21 2.97
C LEU A 35 -4.46 -15.04 3.74
N PHE A 36 -5.14 -13.90 3.61
CA PHE A 36 -6.43 -13.67 4.25
C PHE A 36 -7.44 -14.75 3.88
N VAL A 37 -7.55 -15.05 2.58
CA VAL A 37 -8.43 -16.13 2.11
C VAL A 37 -7.97 -17.49 2.64
N TYR A 38 -6.67 -17.76 2.64
CA TYR A 38 -6.14 -19.04 3.14
C TYR A 38 -6.48 -19.27 4.62
N PHE A 39 -6.34 -18.25 5.47
CA PHE A 39 -6.62 -18.37 6.90
C PHE A 39 -8.11 -18.30 7.27
N ASN A 40 -8.95 -17.72 6.42
CA ASN A 40 -10.36 -17.47 6.69
C ASN A 40 -11.30 -18.13 5.66
N ASN A 41 -10.84 -19.14 4.90
CA ASN A 41 -11.64 -19.74 3.81
C ASN A 41 -12.94 -20.39 4.28
N ASP A 42 -12.97 -20.86 5.51
CA ASP A 42 -14.16 -21.39 6.19
C ASP A 42 -15.28 -20.33 6.30
N LEU A 43 -14.92 -19.06 6.46
CA LEU A 43 -15.84 -17.93 6.58
C LEU A 43 -16.16 -17.27 5.23
N VAL A 44 -15.14 -17.03 4.39
CA VAL A 44 -15.30 -16.29 3.11
C VAL A 44 -15.73 -17.20 1.95
N GLN A 45 -15.58 -18.52 2.08
CA GLN A 45 -16.08 -19.55 1.17
C GLN A 45 -15.66 -19.34 -0.31
N VAL A 46 -14.39 -19.09 -0.57
CA VAL A 46 -13.84 -19.02 -1.94
C VAL A 46 -13.64 -20.44 -2.46
N LYS A 47 -14.44 -20.82 -3.46
CA LYS A 47 -14.56 -22.22 -3.93
C LYS A 47 -13.58 -22.59 -5.05
N SER A 48 -13.05 -21.62 -5.79
CA SER A 48 -12.16 -21.89 -6.91
C SER A 48 -11.05 -20.86 -7.04
N PHE A 49 -9.94 -21.29 -7.68
CA PHE A 49 -8.83 -20.39 -8.00
C PHE A 49 -9.26 -19.25 -8.93
N TYR A 50 -10.18 -19.52 -9.86
CA TYR A 50 -10.73 -18.48 -10.76
C TYR A 50 -11.45 -17.41 -9.96
N GLN A 51 -12.29 -17.79 -9.01
CA GLN A 51 -12.99 -16.85 -8.13
C GLN A 51 -12.01 -16.03 -7.28
N LEU A 52 -10.95 -16.65 -6.74
CA LEU A 52 -9.89 -15.93 -6.02
C LEU A 52 -9.23 -14.90 -6.93
N ALA A 53 -8.87 -15.26 -8.15
CA ALA A 53 -8.25 -14.35 -9.11
C ALA A 53 -9.17 -13.17 -9.46
N GLU A 54 -10.46 -13.42 -9.63
CA GLU A 54 -11.49 -12.40 -9.88
C GLU A 54 -11.59 -11.42 -8.68
N LEU A 55 -11.68 -11.92 -7.45
CA LEU A 55 -11.72 -11.10 -6.25
C LEU A 55 -10.42 -10.29 -6.04
N CYS A 56 -9.27 -10.88 -6.37
CA CYS A 56 -7.99 -10.17 -6.35
C CYS A 56 -7.97 -9.03 -7.39
N TYR A 57 -8.52 -9.26 -8.59
CA TYR A 57 -8.60 -8.23 -9.63
C TYR A 57 -9.48 -7.05 -9.18
N TYR A 58 -10.68 -7.30 -8.66
CA TYR A 58 -11.52 -6.23 -8.11
C TYR A 58 -10.87 -5.53 -6.92
N GLY A 59 -10.11 -6.26 -6.11
CA GLY A 59 -9.38 -5.73 -4.98
C GLY A 59 -8.27 -4.73 -5.34
N LEU A 60 -7.67 -4.81 -6.53
CA LEU A 60 -6.63 -3.88 -6.97
C LEU A 60 -7.07 -2.42 -6.90
N ARG A 61 -8.33 -2.14 -7.13
CA ARG A 61 -8.90 -0.80 -7.10
C ARG A 61 -8.87 -0.19 -5.69
N PHE A 62 -9.16 -1.00 -4.68
CA PHE A 62 -9.12 -0.62 -3.27
C PHE A 62 -7.68 -0.55 -2.75
N ASP A 63 -6.84 -1.50 -3.16
CA ASP A 63 -5.42 -1.50 -2.84
C ASP A 63 -4.72 -0.26 -3.40
N ASN A 64 -5.09 0.18 -4.61
CA ASN A 64 -4.55 1.41 -5.20
C ASN A 64 -4.78 2.61 -4.28
N VAL A 65 -6.00 2.77 -3.77
CA VAL A 65 -6.32 3.84 -2.81
C VAL A 65 -5.51 3.68 -1.52
N ALA A 66 -5.51 2.48 -0.94
CA ALA A 66 -4.78 2.18 0.28
C ALA A 66 -3.28 2.49 0.14
N ILE A 67 -2.65 2.05 -0.96
CA ILE A 67 -1.22 2.25 -1.24
C ILE A 67 -0.91 3.72 -1.43
N VAL A 68 -1.75 4.45 -2.16
CA VAL A 68 -1.57 5.88 -2.42
C VAL A 68 -1.61 6.67 -1.13
N TYR A 69 -2.59 6.45 -0.26
CA TYR A 69 -2.69 7.16 1.02
C TYR A 69 -1.60 6.74 2.00
N SER A 70 -1.36 5.45 2.17
CA SER A 70 -0.36 4.94 3.11
C SER A 70 1.07 5.33 2.74
N ASN A 71 1.36 5.49 1.45
CA ASN A 71 2.68 5.85 0.94
C ASN A 71 2.77 7.30 0.45
N MET A 72 1.81 8.16 0.78
CA MET A 72 1.76 9.54 0.33
C MET A 72 3.08 10.29 0.58
N ILE A 73 3.62 10.21 1.79
CA ILE A 73 4.87 10.88 2.17
C ILE A 73 6.04 10.34 1.33
N PHE A 74 6.14 9.02 1.19
CA PHE A 74 7.18 8.36 0.38
C PHE A 74 7.11 8.81 -1.09
N ILE A 75 5.90 8.84 -1.67
CA ILE A 75 5.70 9.25 -3.07
C ILE A 75 6.09 10.71 -3.24
N LEU A 76 5.60 11.62 -2.38
CA LEU A 76 5.94 13.03 -2.43
C LEU A 76 7.45 13.26 -2.33
N MET A 77 8.13 12.62 -1.37
CA MET A 77 9.59 12.70 -1.26
C MET A 77 10.31 12.19 -2.53
N SER A 78 9.74 11.21 -3.21
CA SER A 78 10.36 10.63 -4.42
C SER A 78 10.19 11.50 -5.67
N ILE A 79 9.10 12.30 -5.75
CA ILE A 79 8.78 13.13 -6.93
C ILE A 79 9.28 14.57 -6.81
N ILE A 80 9.66 15.06 -5.62
CA ILE A 80 10.16 16.43 -5.43
C ILE A 80 11.26 16.76 -6.44
N PRO A 81 11.13 17.88 -7.21
CA PRO A 81 12.09 18.24 -8.25
C PRO A 81 13.36 18.88 -7.66
N TRP A 82 14.09 18.11 -6.88
CA TRP A 82 15.30 18.58 -6.20
C TRP A 82 16.51 17.69 -6.55
N LYS A 83 17.64 18.26 -6.93
CA LYS A 83 18.85 17.53 -7.28
C LYS A 83 19.37 16.65 -6.13
N LYS A 84 19.21 17.11 -4.87
CA LYS A 84 19.68 16.38 -3.68
C LYS A 84 18.90 15.11 -3.39
N THR A 85 17.74 14.88 -4.05
CA THR A 85 16.97 13.63 -3.90
C THR A 85 17.75 12.38 -4.28
N THR A 86 18.74 12.50 -5.15
CA THR A 86 19.60 11.39 -5.58
C THR A 86 20.74 11.08 -4.62
N TYR A 87 20.98 11.90 -3.60
CA TYR A 87 22.09 11.71 -2.65
C TYR A 87 21.84 10.56 -1.68
N PRO A 88 22.91 9.82 -1.28
CA PRO A 88 22.76 8.62 -0.45
C PRO A 88 22.02 8.86 0.87
N LEU A 89 22.30 9.99 1.53
CA LEU A 89 21.64 10.35 2.80
C LEU A 89 20.12 10.53 2.61
N TYR A 90 19.73 11.26 1.57
CA TYR A 90 18.31 11.44 1.25
C TYR A 90 17.63 10.11 0.93
N GLN A 91 18.25 9.26 0.11
CA GLN A 91 17.73 7.94 -0.22
C GLN A 91 17.63 7.01 1.00
N LYS A 92 18.51 7.17 2.00
CA LYS A 92 18.40 6.46 3.29
C LYS A 92 17.16 6.90 4.07
N VAL A 93 16.87 8.20 4.12
CA VAL A 93 15.63 8.72 4.76
C VAL A 93 14.40 8.22 4.02
N VAL A 94 14.38 8.31 2.69
CA VAL A 94 13.27 7.80 1.85
C VAL A 94 13.05 6.29 2.07
N PHE A 95 14.12 5.51 2.24
CA PHE A 95 14.02 4.09 2.57
C PHE A 95 13.33 3.86 3.93
N TRP A 96 13.71 4.61 4.97
CA TRP A 96 13.10 4.46 6.29
C TRP A 96 11.63 4.87 6.29
N VAL A 97 11.28 5.97 5.62
CA VAL A 97 9.88 6.38 5.45
C VAL A 97 9.08 5.28 4.76
N TYR A 98 9.58 4.77 3.63
CA TYR A 98 8.96 3.67 2.90
C TYR A 98 8.76 2.43 3.79
N TRP A 99 9.83 2.02 4.49
CA TRP A 99 9.81 0.80 5.31
C TRP A 99 8.86 0.93 6.49
N LEU A 100 8.91 2.04 7.24
CA LEU A 100 8.05 2.28 8.41
C LEU A 100 6.57 2.39 8.02
N CYS A 101 6.25 3.16 6.98
CA CYS A 101 4.87 3.25 6.49
C CYS A 101 4.33 1.88 6.11
N ASN A 102 5.09 1.11 5.32
CA ASN A 102 4.61 -0.20 4.88
C ASN A 102 4.62 -1.23 6.02
N ALA A 103 5.57 -1.17 6.96
CA ALA A 103 5.54 -2.02 8.16
C ALA A 103 4.25 -1.79 8.96
N PHE A 104 3.88 -0.52 9.19
CA PHE A 104 2.65 -0.17 9.92
C PHE A 104 1.39 -0.63 9.17
N PHE A 105 1.21 -0.23 7.91
CA PHE A 105 -0.03 -0.54 7.19
C PHE A 105 -0.17 -2.03 6.81
N LEU A 106 0.93 -2.75 6.57
CA LEU A 106 0.87 -4.19 6.38
C LEU A 106 0.58 -4.93 7.70
N SER A 107 1.06 -4.43 8.86
CA SER A 107 0.73 -5.05 10.15
C SER A 107 -0.77 -5.07 10.42
N LEU A 108 -1.52 -4.05 9.98
CA LEU A 108 -2.97 -4.01 10.08
C LEU A 108 -3.64 -5.16 9.32
N ASN A 109 -3.12 -5.51 8.13
CA ASN A 109 -3.63 -6.66 7.38
C ASN A 109 -3.34 -7.98 8.09
N PHE A 110 -2.19 -8.12 8.77
CA PHE A 110 -1.85 -9.34 9.52
C PHE A 110 -2.66 -9.46 10.82
N ILE A 111 -2.89 -8.35 11.53
CA ILE A 111 -3.78 -8.33 12.70
C ILE A 111 -5.20 -8.73 12.30
N ASP A 112 -5.65 -8.26 11.14
CA ASP A 112 -6.98 -8.52 10.63
C ASP A 112 -7.23 -10.00 10.29
N PHE A 113 -6.20 -10.80 9.98
CA PHE A 113 -6.37 -12.24 9.76
C PHE A 113 -6.89 -12.96 11.00
N ALA A 114 -6.46 -12.53 12.18
CA ALA A 114 -6.95 -13.03 13.45
C ALA A 114 -8.28 -12.35 13.86
N TYR A 115 -8.36 -11.03 13.72
CA TYR A 115 -9.52 -10.22 14.10
C TYR A 115 -10.79 -10.64 13.35
N TYR A 116 -10.68 -10.93 12.05
CA TYR A 116 -11.82 -11.33 11.21
C TYR A 116 -12.49 -12.63 11.69
N ARG A 117 -11.75 -13.55 12.31
CA ARG A 117 -12.29 -14.80 12.85
C ARG A 117 -13.27 -14.57 14.00
N PHE A 118 -13.14 -13.46 14.71
CA PHE A 118 -14.00 -13.11 15.85
C PHE A 118 -15.15 -12.21 15.45
N ASN A 119 -14.87 -11.19 14.63
CA ASN A 119 -15.84 -10.15 14.31
C ASN A 119 -16.55 -10.33 12.96
N GLN A 120 -16.04 -11.19 12.07
CA GLN A 120 -16.54 -11.40 10.71
C GLN A 120 -16.69 -10.09 9.88
N ASN A 121 -15.94 -9.07 10.25
CA ASN A 121 -15.81 -7.80 9.56
C ASN A 121 -14.35 -7.41 9.47
N ARG A 122 -13.98 -6.68 8.41
CA ARG A 122 -12.64 -6.10 8.28
C ARG A 122 -12.36 -5.12 9.41
N LEU A 123 -11.09 -4.97 9.73
CA LEU A 123 -10.60 -4.02 10.73
C LEU A 123 -11.01 -2.59 10.34
N MET A 124 -11.74 -1.93 11.23
CA MET A 124 -12.28 -0.58 11.09
C MET A 124 -11.88 0.28 12.29
N ASN A 125 -12.29 1.54 12.32
CA ASN A 125 -11.95 2.50 13.38
C ASN A 125 -12.31 2.01 14.80
N ASN A 126 -13.43 1.30 14.96
CA ASN A 126 -13.90 0.75 16.24
C ASN A 126 -12.97 -0.32 16.85
N PHE A 127 -11.98 -0.81 16.12
CA PHE A 127 -11.02 -1.79 16.63
C PHE A 127 -10.27 -1.31 17.89
N LEU A 128 -9.93 -0.02 17.96
CA LEU A 128 -9.25 0.56 19.12
C LEU A 128 -10.17 0.57 20.36
N GLU A 129 -11.47 0.84 20.19
CA GLU A 129 -12.45 0.81 21.27
C GLU A 129 -12.58 -0.60 21.85
N VAL A 130 -12.61 -1.63 20.98
CA VAL A 130 -12.67 -3.04 21.45
C VAL A 130 -11.49 -3.37 22.35
N ILE A 131 -10.28 -2.89 22.03
CA ILE A 131 -9.10 -3.09 22.88
C ILE A 131 -9.19 -2.28 24.17
N GLU A 132 -9.79 -1.09 24.15
CA GLU A 132 -9.91 -0.23 25.33
C GLU A 132 -10.81 -0.83 26.41
N PHE A 133 -11.87 -1.52 26.05
CA PHE A 133 -12.81 -2.15 26.99
C PHE A 133 -12.27 -3.42 27.66
N GLU A 134 -11.18 -4.00 27.17
CA GLU A 134 -10.61 -5.20 27.76
C GLU A 134 -9.85 -4.90 29.07
N THR A 135 -10.19 -5.60 30.15
CA THR A 135 -9.57 -5.41 31.47
C THR A 135 -8.15 -5.98 31.56
N ASN A 136 -7.84 -7.05 30.81
CA ASN A 136 -6.51 -7.69 30.77
C ASN A 136 -5.84 -7.58 29.42
N LYS A 137 -5.59 -6.35 28.96
CA LYS A 137 -5.00 -6.04 27.64
C LYS A 137 -3.69 -6.77 27.36
N THR A 138 -2.78 -6.77 28.35
CA THR A 138 -1.45 -7.36 28.19
C THR A 138 -1.51 -8.89 28.07
N GLY A 139 -2.31 -9.54 28.91
CA GLY A 139 -2.48 -10.99 28.85
C GLY A 139 -3.14 -11.44 27.55
N LEU A 140 -4.14 -10.69 27.09
CA LEU A 140 -4.81 -10.94 25.82
C LEU A 140 -3.85 -10.81 24.63
N LEU A 141 -3.08 -9.72 24.58
CA LEU A 141 -2.10 -9.49 23.52
C LEU A 141 -1.02 -10.57 23.47
N LEU A 142 -0.49 -10.98 24.64
CA LEU A 142 0.52 -12.05 24.71
C LEU A 142 -0.08 -13.39 24.28
N HIS A 143 -1.30 -13.70 24.66
CA HIS A 143 -1.99 -14.91 24.24
C HIS A 143 -2.19 -14.94 22.72
N PHE A 144 -2.69 -13.86 22.14
CA PHE A 144 -2.83 -13.74 20.67
C PHE A 144 -1.47 -13.82 19.97
N ALA A 145 -0.43 -13.17 20.48
CA ALA A 145 0.90 -13.24 19.90
C ALA A 145 1.45 -14.67 19.90
N TRP A 146 1.16 -15.44 20.94
CA TRP A 146 1.56 -16.86 21.01
C TRP A 146 0.76 -17.74 20.05
N VAL A 147 -0.55 -17.63 20.03
CA VAL A 147 -1.44 -18.41 19.15
C VAL A 147 -1.16 -18.12 17.68
N TYR A 148 -0.93 -16.85 17.34
CA TYR A 148 -0.68 -16.39 15.95
C TYR A 148 0.80 -16.15 15.64
N LEU A 149 1.72 -16.80 16.38
CA LEU A 149 3.17 -16.67 16.19
C LEU A 149 3.59 -16.91 14.73
N HIS A 150 2.96 -17.86 14.05
CA HIS A 150 3.21 -18.16 12.64
C HIS A 150 2.91 -16.97 11.72
N LEU A 151 1.86 -16.16 12.00
CA LEU A 151 1.57 -14.93 11.26
C LEU A 151 2.65 -13.87 11.49
N ILE A 152 3.14 -13.75 12.72
CA ILE A 152 4.22 -12.82 13.05
C ILE A 152 5.50 -13.20 12.29
N ILE A 153 5.83 -14.47 12.22
CA ILE A 153 7.00 -14.95 11.46
C ILE A 153 6.84 -14.62 9.97
N ILE A 154 5.68 -14.93 9.37
CA ILE A 154 5.40 -14.63 7.95
C ILE A 154 5.51 -13.12 7.70
N PHE A 155 5.00 -12.30 8.60
CA PHE A 155 5.08 -10.83 8.52
C PHE A 155 6.53 -10.32 8.53
N ILE A 156 7.36 -10.82 9.47
CA ILE A 156 8.79 -10.45 9.55
C ILE A 156 9.53 -10.87 8.27
N VAL A 157 9.27 -12.06 7.76
CA VAL A 157 9.84 -12.55 6.49
C VAL A 157 9.42 -11.63 5.34
N LEU A 158 8.13 -11.29 5.24
CA LEU A 158 7.62 -10.40 4.19
C LEU A 158 8.27 -9.02 4.23
N LEU A 159 8.39 -8.39 5.42
CA LEU A 159 9.08 -7.11 5.58
C LEU A 159 10.57 -7.17 5.24
N SER A 160 11.22 -8.28 5.60
CA SER A 160 12.63 -8.50 5.27
C SER A 160 12.83 -8.62 3.76
N LEU A 161 11.98 -9.39 3.09
CA LEU A 161 11.98 -9.51 1.63
C LEU A 161 11.70 -8.18 0.94
N LEU A 162 10.75 -7.39 1.46
CA LEU A 162 10.45 -6.06 0.95
C LEU A 162 11.66 -5.14 1.06
N ALA A 163 12.37 -5.15 2.19
CA ALA A 163 13.58 -4.35 2.40
C ALA A 163 14.73 -4.79 1.47
N LEU A 164 14.90 -6.10 1.26
CA LEU A 164 15.91 -6.63 0.32
C LEU A 164 15.58 -6.27 -1.12
N ALA A 165 14.30 -6.42 -1.51
CA ALA A 165 13.85 -6.08 -2.86
C ALA A 165 13.96 -4.58 -3.13
N TYR A 166 13.64 -3.71 -2.17
CA TYR A 166 13.83 -2.27 -2.29
C TYR A 166 15.27 -1.89 -2.68
N LYS A 167 16.26 -2.55 -2.06
CA LYS A 167 17.69 -2.26 -2.27
C LYS A 167 18.22 -2.71 -3.63
N LYS A 168 17.48 -3.54 -4.39
CA LYS A 168 17.90 -3.99 -5.73
C LYS A 168 17.99 -2.83 -6.74
N VAL A 169 17.13 -1.83 -6.63
CA VAL A 169 17.14 -0.66 -7.52
C VAL A 169 17.78 0.53 -6.80
N LYS A 170 19.01 0.83 -7.21
CA LYS A 170 19.80 1.96 -6.69
C LYS A 170 19.60 3.19 -7.56
N ILE A 171 19.58 4.36 -6.93
CA ILE A 171 19.56 5.67 -7.57
C ILE A 171 20.98 6.24 -7.43
N ASN A 172 21.62 6.53 -8.56
CA ASN A 172 22.97 7.11 -8.56
C ASN A 172 22.88 8.63 -8.48
N PRO A 173 23.77 9.29 -7.71
CA PRO A 173 23.80 10.75 -7.63
C PRO A 173 24.01 11.40 -9.00
N VAL A 174 23.20 12.41 -9.30
CA VAL A 174 23.34 13.22 -10.50
C VAL A 174 24.38 14.30 -10.24
N VAL A 175 25.56 14.15 -10.83
CA VAL A 175 26.69 15.06 -10.63
C VAL A 175 26.69 16.21 -11.64
N LEU A 176 26.38 15.92 -12.91
CA LEU A 176 26.40 16.90 -14.01
C LEU A 176 25.03 17.03 -14.65
N ILE A 177 24.60 18.27 -14.88
CA ILE A 177 23.41 18.64 -15.64
C ILE A 177 23.87 19.48 -16.81
N ASP A 178 23.76 18.93 -18.01
CA ASP A 178 24.23 19.60 -19.23
C ASP A 178 23.34 20.81 -19.60
N ASN A 179 22.03 20.72 -19.29
CA ASN A 179 21.10 21.80 -19.56
C ASN A 179 20.10 21.94 -18.38
N TYR A 180 20.30 22.97 -17.58
CA TYR A 180 19.48 23.26 -16.40
C TYR A 180 18.02 23.60 -16.74
N TRP A 181 17.77 24.25 -17.87
CA TRP A 181 16.42 24.60 -18.31
C TRP A 181 15.60 23.35 -18.67
N ASN A 182 16.17 22.46 -19.46
CA ASN A 182 15.49 21.21 -19.82
C ASN A 182 15.28 20.30 -18.60
N TYR A 183 16.26 20.24 -17.69
CA TYR A 183 16.10 19.50 -16.44
C TYR A 183 15.02 20.10 -15.56
N GLY A 184 14.98 21.43 -15.39
CA GLY A 184 13.98 22.12 -14.59
C GLY A 184 12.59 21.94 -15.18
N PHE A 185 12.40 22.21 -16.47
CA PHE A 185 11.11 22.06 -17.13
C PHE A 185 10.57 20.62 -17.08
N SER A 186 11.40 19.63 -17.44
CA SER A 186 10.99 18.22 -17.37
C SER A 186 10.66 17.77 -15.94
N SER A 187 11.41 18.26 -14.94
CA SER A 187 11.15 17.96 -13.53
C SER A 187 9.81 18.54 -13.06
N ILE A 188 9.46 19.74 -13.49
CA ILE A 188 8.17 20.38 -13.17
C ILE A 188 7.01 19.63 -13.83
N VAL A 189 7.11 19.33 -15.12
CA VAL A 189 6.08 18.58 -15.86
C VAL A 189 5.85 17.21 -15.23
N LEU A 190 6.91 16.48 -14.91
CA LEU A 190 6.84 15.17 -14.27
C LEU A 190 6.24 15.28 -12.85
N PHE A 191 6.57 16.31 -12.09
CA PHE A 191 6.02 16.54 -10.76
C PHE A 191 4.51 16.74 -10.80
N PHE A 192 4.01 17.65 -11.61
CA PHE A 192 2.57 17.87 -11.74
C PHE A 192 1.83 16.67 -12.36
N GLY A 193 2.43 16.00 -13.34
CA GLY A 193 1.90 14.77 -13.90
C GLY A 193 1.79 13.65 -12.85
N SER A 194 2.79 13.52 -11.98
CA SER A 194 2.77 12.56 -10.87
C SER A 194 1.70 12.88 -9.84
N ILE A 195 1.50 14.16 -9.50
CA ILE A 195 0.41 14.59 -8.60
C ILE A 195 -0.94 14.28 -9.22
N ALA A 196 -1.13 14.54 -10.52
CA ALA A 196 -2.38 14.19 -11.20
C ALA A 196 -2.67 12.68 -11.15
N LEU A 197 -1.66 11.84 -11.44
CA LEU A 197 -1.78 10.38 -11.32
C LEU A 197 -2.05 9.92 -9.88
N PHE A 198 -1.43 10.59 -8.91
CA PHE A 198 -1.65 10.34 -7.50
C PHE A 198 -3.11 10.62 -7.10
N VAL A 199 -3.66 11.76 -7.51
CA VAL A 199 -5.06 12.14 -7.24
C VAL A 199 -6.03 11.16 -7.90
N LEU A 200 -5.75 10.71 -9.13
CA LEU A 200 -6.53 9.69 -9.81
C LEU A 200 -6.47 8.36 -9.08
N GLY A 201 -5.29 7.95 -8.63
CA GLY A 201 -5.10 6.76 -7.81
C GLY A 201 -5.90 6.82 -6.50
N ALA A 202 -5.83 7.93 -5.78
CA ALA A 202 -6.56 8.17 -4.55
C ALA A 202 -8.09 8.10 -4.71
N ARG A 203 -8.61 8.33 -5.92
CA ARG A 203 -10.03 8.19 -6.27
C ARG A 203 -10.45 6.80 -6.70
N GLY A 204 -9.53 5.83 -6.79
CA GLY A 204 -9.80 4.45 -7.20
C GLY A 204 -9.55 4.15 -8.67
N GLY A 205 -8.91 5.07 -9.41
CA GLY A 205 -8.44 4.83 -10.79
C GLY A 205 -9.51 4.78 -11.88
N ASP A 206 -10.76 5.13 -11.60
CA ASP A 206 -11.83 5.14 -12.59
C ASP A 206 -11.92 6.50 -13.30
N PHE A 207 -11.53 6.49 -14.59
CA PHE A 207 -11.59 7.69 -15.44
C PHE A 207 -13.01 8.01 -15.97
N LYS A 208 -13.94 7.06 -15.91
CA LYS A 208 -15.26 7.19 -16.56
C LYS A 208 -16.33 7.75 -15.65
N LYS A 209 -16.16 7.65 -14.36
CA LYS A 209 -17.20 8.03 -13.41
C LYS A 209 -16.64 8.84 -12.26
N SER A 210 -17.29 9.97 -12.11
CA SER A 210 -17.63 10.47 -10.83
C SER A 210 -16.53 11.17 -10.05
N THR A 211 -16.91 12.32 -9.71
CA THR A 211 -16.38 13.20 -8.66
C THR A 211 -16.35 12.55 -7.26
N ARG A 212 -16.97 11.38 -7.09
CA ARG A 212 -17.05 10.72 -5.77
C ARG A 212 -15.88 9.74 -5.56
N PRO A 213 -15.17 9.82 -4.41
CA PRO A 213 -14.18 8.82 -4.03
C PRO A 213 -14.83 7.44 -3.81
N ILE A 214 -14.07 6.37 -4.07
CA ILE A 214 -14.49 4.99 -3.82
C ILE A 214 -14.79 4.77 -2.32
N THR A 215 -15.85 4.04 -2.02
CA THR A 215 -16.35 3.75 -0.67
C THR A 215 -16.34 2.24 -0.38
N LEU A 216 -16.61 1.85 0.86
CA LEU A 216 -16.73 0.44 1.26
C LEU A 216 -17.87 -0.28 0.51
N ILE A 217 -18.97 0.43 0.23
CA ILE A 217 -20.15 -0.12 -0.45
C ILE A 217 -19.81 -0.53 -1.89
N ASP A 218 -18.89 0.18 -2.56
CA ASP A 218 -18.48 -0.12 -3.93
C ASP A 218 -17.81 -1.52 -4.05
N ALA A 219 -17.39 -2.13 -2.94
CA ALA A 219 -16.88 -3.50 -2.92
C ALA A 219 -17.98 -4.54 -3.19
N MET A 220 -19.24 -4.20 -2.94
CA MET A 220 -20.39 -5.07 -3.17
C MET A 220 -20.81 -5.13 -4.64
N ASP A 221 -20.44 -4.16 -5.45
CA ASP A 221 -20.91 -4.03 -6.85
C ASP A 221 -20.57 -5.26 -7.74
N ASN A 222 -19.48 -5.95 -7.41
CA ASN A 222 -18.95 -7.04 -8.24
C ASN A 222 -18.85 -8.38 -7.51
N VAL A 223 -19.51 -8.53 -6.37
CA VAL A 223 -19.47 -9.76 -5.56
C VAL A 223 -20.88 -10.26 -5.23
N LYS A 224 -20.97 -11.55 -4.94
CA LYS A 224 -22.28 -12.21 -4.68
C LYS A 224 -22.66 -12.20 -3.20
N THR A 225 -21.70 -12.12 -2.31
CA THR A 225 -21.93 -12.20 -0.86
C THR A 225 -21.11 -11.14 -0.12
N PRO A 226 -21.57 -10.66 1.04
CA PRO A 226 -20.81 -9.71 1.86
C PRO A 226 -19.41 -10.21 2.22
N GLN A 227 -19.26 -11.50 2.52
CA GLN A 227 -17.97 -12.12 2.84
C GLN A 227 -16.96 -12.04 1.68
N GLN A 228 -17.44 -12.09 0.43
CA GLN A 228 -16.59 -11.87 -0.75
C GLN A 228 -16.17 -10.41 -0.89
N ALA A 229 -17.02 -9.46 -0.49
CA ALA A 229 -16.64 -8.05 -0.44
C ALA A 229 -15.48 -7.82 0.55
N ASP A 230 -15.48 -8.55 1.67
CA ASP A 230 -14.37 -8.50 2.62
C ASP A 230 -13.05 -9.03 2.01
N VAL A 231 -13.10 -9.97 1.08
CA VAL A 231 -11.89 -10.38 0.34
C VAL A 231 -11.40 -9.28 -0.61
N VAL A 232 -12.31 -8.55 -1.24
CA VAL A 232 -11.99 -7.43 -2.14
C VAL A 232 -11.35 -6.26 -1.38
N LEU A 233 -11.83 -5.97 -0.18
CA LEU A 233 -11.31 -4.91 0.68
C LEU A 233 -9.97 -5.30 1.33
N SER A 234 -9.14 -4.32 1.64
CA SER A 234 -7.96 -4.47 2.50
C SER A 234 -8.16 -3.71 3.81
N SER A 235 -7.59 -4.21 4.91
CA SER A 235 -7.71 -3.60 6.24
C SER A 235 -7.17 -2.17 6.27
N THR A 236 -6.14 -1.89 5.49
CA THR A 236 -5.63 -0.52 5.30
C THR A 236 -6.67 0.39 4.69
N PHE A 237 -7.39 -0.07 3.65
CA PHE A 237 -8.44 0.73 3.01
C PHE A 237 -9.61 0.96 3.96
N THR A 238 -10.09 -0.09 4.63
CA THR A 238 -11.25 0.00 5.54
C THR A 238 -10.94 0.95 6.69
N LEU A 239 -9.77 0.82 7.32
CA LEU A 239 -9.36 1.73 8.38
C LEU A 239 -9.27 3.18 7.90
N LEU A 240 -8.59 3.45 6.77
CA LEU A 240 -8.44 4.81 6.24
C LEU A 240 -9.79 5.46 5.88
N LYS A 241 -10.79 4.67 5.46
CA LYS A 241 -12.12 5.17 5.11
C LYS A 241 -13.03 5.37 6.31
N THR A 242 -12.81 4.63 7.40
CA THR A 242 -13.59 4.76 8.63
C THR A 242 -12.97 5.75 9.63
N LEU A 243 -11.69 6.11 9.45
CA LEU A 243 -11.07 7.19 10.24
C LEU A 243 -11.81 8.52 9.98
N GLY A 244 -12.30 9.15 11.04
CA GLY A 244 -13.04 10.41 10.98
C GLY A 244 -14.54 10.26 10.66
N GLN A 245 -15.05 9.04 10.56
CA GLN A 245 -16.48 8.79 10.65
C GLN A 245 -16.80 8.58 12.14
N ASP A 246 -17.43 9.57 12.75
CA ASP A 246 -17.96 9.41 14.09
C ASP A 246 -18.98 8.27 14.05
N ASN A 247 -18.85 7.31 14.97
CA ASN A 247 -19.81 6.22 15.11
C ASN A 247 -21.15 6.83 15.58
N PHE A 248 -22.10 7.01 14.65
CA PHE A 248 -23.49 7.28 14.96
C PHE A 248 -24.22 6.00 15.25
#